data_ed3d7608df5daf7cabd6ebe85498fa09
#
_entry.id   ed3d7608df5daf7cabd6ebe85498fa09
#
_cell.length_a   1.000
_cell.length_b   1.000
_cell.length_c   1.000
_cell.angle_alpha   90.00
_cell.angle_beta   90.00
_cell.angle_gamma   90.00
#
_symmetry.space_group_name_H-M   'P 1'
#
loop_
_entity.id
_entity.type
_entity.pdbx_description
1 polymer ?
#
loop_
_entity_poly.entity_id
_entity_poly.type
_entity_poly.pdbx_seq_one_letter_code
_entity_poly.pdbx_strand_id
1 'polypeptide(L)'
;QYNADITYGTNNEFGFDYLRDNMAWEKADLVQRGHHYAIVDEVDSILIDEARTPLIISGPAEGDVTRWYRQFAKLVLKLTRDEDYDVDEKKKVVGILDPGITKVEDYLGIDNLYEPNNTALIGYLNNAIKAKELFLRDKDYVVTQGEVLIVDEHTGRILPGRRYNEGLHQAIEAKEGVTVAAESKTLATVTFQNYFRMYDKLAGMTGTAS
;
A
#
# COMPACT_ATOMS: atom_id res chain seq x y z
N GLN A 1 -13.25 -18.76 23.40
CA GLN A 1 -14.67 -18.37 23.31
C GLN A 1 -15.40 -19.10 22.19
N TYR A 2 -14.75 -19.32 21.02
CA TYR A 2 -15.34 -20.03 19.87
C TYR A 2 -15.68 -21.52 20.12
N ASN A 3 -15.27 -22.09 21.27
CA ASN A 3 -15.65 -23.46 21.67
C ASN A 3 -17.00 -23.52 22.39
N ALA A 4 -17.65 -22.40 22.64
CA ALA A 4 -19.00 -22.35 23.18
C ALA A 4 -20.03 -22.71 22.10
N ASP A 5 -21.22 -23.20 22.54
CA ASP A 5 -22.29 -23.54 21.60
C ASP A 5 -22.81 -22.31 20.86
N ILE A 6 -22.81 -21.15 21.53
CA ILE A 6 -23.17 -19.85 20.96
C ILE A 6 -22.08 -18.86 21.28
N THR A 7 -21.57 -18.19 20.24
CA THR A 7 -20.60 -17.11 20.35
C THR A 7 -21.21 -15.82 19.78
N TYR A 8 -21.11 -14.72 20.50
CA TYR A 8 -21.55 -13.42 20.01
C TYR A 8 -20.46 -12.36 20.18
N GLY A 9 -20.49 -11.36 19.33
CA GLY A 9 -19.53 -10.27 19.29
C GLY A 9 -19.88 -9.30 18.18
N THR A 10 -18.99 -8.36 17.89
CA THR A 10 -19.18 -7.43 16.78
C THR A 10 -18.81 -8.08 15.45
N ASN A 11 -19.43 -7.61 14.36
CA ASN A 11 -19.09 -8.01 13.01
C ASN A 11 -17.59 -7.84 12.70
N ASN A 12 -17.00 -6.74 13.19
CA ASN A 12 -15.56 -6.46 13.01
C ASN A 12 -14.68 -7.53 13.68
N GLU A 13 -14.98 -7.91 14.93
CA GLU A 13 -14.21 -8.93 15.66
C GLU A 13 -14.22 -10.26 14.93
N PHE A 14 -15.38 -10.73 14.49
CA PHE A 14 -15.48 -11.96 13.71
C PHE A 14 -14.73 -11.89 12.38
N GLY A 15 -14.87 -10.80 11.67
CA GLY A 15 -14.18 -10.61 10.39
C GLY A 15 -12.67 -10.53 10.56
N PHE A 16 -12.16 -9.84 11.58
CA PHE A 16 -10.72 -9.79 11.85
C PHE A 16 -10.16 -11.12 12.35
N ASP A 17 -10.89 -11.87 13.15
CA ASP A 17 -10.49 -13.22 13.56
C ASP A 17 -10.42 -14.16 12.36
N TYR A 18 -11.36 -14.06 11.42
CA TYR A 18 -11.29 -14.78 10.16
C TYR A 18 -10.04 -14.42 9.35
N LEU A 19 -9.72 -13.12 9.23
CA LEU A 19 -8.50 -12.70 8.54
C LEU A 19 -7.23 -13.22 9.22
N ARG A 20 -7.18 -13.21 10.56
CA ARG A 20 -6.05 -13.77 11.32
C ARG A 20 -5.93 -15.27 11.11
N ASP A 21 -7.04 -16.01 11.08
CA ASP A 21 -7.05 -17.43 10.80
C ASP A 21 -6.48 -17.74 9.41
N ASN A 22 -6.77 -16.92 8.40
CA ASN A 22 -6.19 -17.06 7.06
C ASN A 22 -4.69 -16.73 6.99
N MET A 23 -4.14 -16.10 8.00
CA MET A 23 -2.70 -15.82 8.13
C MET A 23 -1.97 -16.82 9.02
N ALA A 24 -2.69 -17.78 9.63
CA ALA A 24 -2.12 -18.79 10.51
C ALA A 24 -1.24 -19.76 9.72
N TRP A 25 -0.09 -20.13 10.32
CA TRP A 25 0.86 -21.08 9.74
C TRP A 25 0.47 -22.52 10.04
N GLU A 26 -0.15 -22.75 11.19
CA GLU A 26 -0.54 -24.09 11.66
C GLU A 26 -2.05 -24.15 11.92
N LYS A 27 -2.61 -25.33 11.68
CA LYS A 27 -4.05 -25.58 11.91
C LYS A 27 -4.46 -25.42 13.36
N ALA A 28 -3.52 -25.61 14.29
CA ALA A 28 -3.74 -25.44 15.72
C ALA A 28 -3.94 -23.97 16.14
N ASP A 29 -3.48 -23.04 15.31
CA ASP A 29 -3.60 -21.60 15.57
C ASP A 29 -4.95 -21.01 15.13
N LEU A 30 -5.77 -21.78 14.41
CA LEU A 30 -7.09 -21.37 13.98
C LEU A 30 -8.01 -21.25 15.19
N VAL A 31 -8.68 -20.10 15.31
CA VAL A 31 -9.59 -19.83 16.43
C VAL A 31 -11.07 -20.06 16.09
N GLN A 32 -11.44 -19.81 14.83
CA GLN A 32 -12.82 -20.04 14.38
C GLN A 32 -13.02 -21.49 13.97
N ARG A 33 -14.19 -22.04 14.33
CA ARG A 33 -14.68 -23.31 13.81
C ARG A 33 -15.31 -23.07 12.42
N GLY A 34 -16.04 -24.01 11.86
CA GLY A 34 -16.78 -23.81 10.61
C GLY A 34 -17.82 -22.67 10.70
N HIS A 35 -18.25 -22.17 9.56
CA HIS A 35 -19.23 -21.10 9.40
C HIS A 35 -20.61 -21.71 9.16
N HIS A 36 -21.24 -22.25 10.23
CA HIS A 36 -22.48 -22.99 10.09
C HIS A 36 -23.73 -22.08 10.09
N TYR A 37 -23.88 -21.24 11.11
CA TYR A 37 -25.07 -20.39 11.26
C TYR A 37 -24.69 -19.06 11.89
N ALA A 38 -25.17 -17.96 11.32
CA ALA A 38 -25.05 -16.63 11.89
C ALA A 38 -26.40 -15.90 11.93
N ILE A 39 -26.61 -15.15 13.00
CA ILE A 39 -27.70 -14.19 13.14
C ILE A 39 -27.04 -12.81 13.21
N VAL A 40 -27.35 -11.94 12.26
CA VAL A 40 -26.80 -10.59 12.15
C VAL A 40 -27.84 -9.59 12.61
N ASP A 41 -27.54 -8.85 13.67
CA ASP A 41 -28.35 -7.73 14.11
C ASP A 41 -27.95 -6.47 13.32
N GLU A 42 -28.88 -5.52 13.17
CA GLU A 42 -28.70 -4.35 12.29
C GLU A 42 -28.26 -4.78 10.86
N VAL A 43 -28.90 -5.81 10.32
CA VAL A 43 -28.50 -6.47 9.07
C VAL A 43 -28.54 -5.54 7.85
N ASP A 44 -29.40 -4.56 7.83
CA ASP A 44 -29.48 -3.51 6.82
C ASP A 44 -28.20 -2.64 6.80
N SER A 45 -27.73 -2.20 7.96
CA SER A 45 -26.46 -1.48 8.05
C SER A 45 -25.27 -2.36 7.62
N ILE A 46 -25.19 -3.59 8.12
CA ILE A 46 -24.01 -4.44 7.93
C ILE A 46 -23.96 -5.05 6.53
N LEU A 47 -25.08 -5.55 6.00
CA LEU A 47 -25.11 -6.29 4.74
C LEU A 47 -25.68 -5.51 3.54
N ILE A 48 -26.14 -4.28 3.74
CA ILE A 48 -26.57 -3.37 2.68
C ILE A 48 -25.62 -2.16 2.63
N ASP A 49 -25.65 -1.30 3.65
CA ASP A 49 -24.90 -0.05 3.64
C ASP A 49 -23.39 -0.28 3.67
N GLU A 50 -22.91 -1.16 4.54
CA GLU A 50 -21.49 -1.48 4.73
C GLU A 50 -21.05 -2.79 4.06
N ALA A 51 -21.90 -3.40 3.24
CA ALA A 51 -21.64 -4.72 2.65
C ALA A 51 -20.29 -4.84 1.94
N ARG A 52 -19.87 -3.77 1.26
CA ARG A 52 -18.63 -3.69 0.49
C ARG A 52 -17.47 -3.06 1.26
N THR A 53 -17.70 -2.66 2.50
CA THR A 53 -16.62 -2.11 3.34
C THR A 53 -15.62 -3.21 3.66
N PRO A 54 -14.34 -3.04 3.32
CA PRO A 54 -13.32 -4.04 3.57
C PRO A 54 -12.78 -3.94 4.99
N LEU A 55 -12.64 -5.06 5.66
CA LEU A 55 -11.73 -5.23 6.78
C LEU A 55 -10.34 -5.54 6.23
N ILE A 56 -9.33 -4.86 6.72
CA ILE A 56 -7.97 -4.95 6.19
C ILE A 56 -6.99 -5.16 7.33
N ILE A 57 -6.14 -6.18 7.21
CA ILE A 57 -4.93 -6.32 8.03
C ILE A 57 -3.75 -5.90 7.19
N SER A 58 -3.03 -4.89 7.66
CA SER A 58 -1.82 -4.39 7.03
C SER A 58 -0.60 -4.72 7.89
N GLY A 59 0.51 -5.00 7.26
CA GLY A 59 1.79 -5.21 7.89
C GLY A 59 2.89 -4.38 7.21
N PRO A 60 4.06 -4.26 7.84
CA PRO A 60 5.20 -3.61 7.20
C PRO A 60 5.57 -4.35 5.91
N ALA A 61 6.00 -3.59 4.90
CA ALA A 61 6.59 -4.20 3.71
C ALA A 61 7.82 -5.04 4.11
N GLU A 62 7.95 -6.22 3.53
CA GLU A 62 9.09 -7.10 3.79
C GLU A 62 10.39 -6.51 3.23
N GLY A 63 11.45 -6.58 4.02
CA GLY A 63 12.80 -6.19 3.62
C GLY A 63 13.18 -4.74 3.95
N ASP A 64 14.45 -4.41 3.74
CA ASP A 64 15.00 -3.06 3.93
C ASP A 64 14.74 -2.18 2.69
N VAL A 65 13.46 -1.97 2.36
CA VAL A 65 13.04 -1.14 1.22
C VAL A 65 13.52 0.30 1.36
N THR A 66 13.64 0.81 2.59
CA THR A 66 14.14 2.16 2.88
C THR A 66 15.55 2.36 2.34
N ARG A 67 16.40 1.34 2.41
CA ARG A 67 17.75 1.35 1.85
C ARG A 67 17.72 1.59 0.35
N TRP A 68 16.83 0.92 -0.38
CA TRP A 68 16.70 1.06 -1.83
C TRP A 68 16.27 2.47 -2.22
N TYR A 69 15.26 3.05 -1.56
CA TYR A 69 14.86 4.43 -1.84
C TYR A 69 16.01 5.42 -1.65
N ARG A 70 16.78 5.32 -0.56
CA ARG A 70 17.94 6.17 -0.31
C ARG A 70 19.07 5.96 -1.30
N GLN A 71 19.31 4.71 -1.70
CA GLN A 71 20.35 4.37 -2.67
C GLN A 71 20.03 4.94 -4.05
N PHE A 72 18.79 4.77 -4.51
CA PHE A 72 18.35 5.31 -5.79
C PHE A 72 18.24 6.84 -5.80
N ALA A 73 17.85 7.47 -4.70
CA ALA A 73 17.88 8.93 -4.57
C ALA A 73 19.29 9.51 -4.81
N LYS A 74 20.33 8.82 -4.33
CA LYS A 74 21.73 9.20 -4.58
C LYS A 74 22.19 8.87 -6.00
N LEU A 75 21.77 7.72 -6.51
CA LEU A 75 22.15 7.24 -7.84
C LEU A 75 21.65 8.20 -8.93
N VAL A 76 20.39 8.63 -8.88
CA VAL A 76 19.82 9.49 -9.92
C VAL A 76 20.46 10.88 -10.01
N LEU A 77 21.17 11.32 -8.98
CA LEU A 77 21.96 12.56 -9.03
C LEU A 77 23.18 12.45 -9.98
N LYS A 78 23.62 11.22 -10.26
CA LYS A 78 24.71 10.93 -11.19
C LYS A 78 24.25 10.73 -12.63
N LEU A 79 22.96 10.69 -12.85
CA LEU A 79 22.34 10.52 -14.16
C LEU A 79 21.97 11.89 -14.75
N THR A 80 22.14 12.02 -16.07
CA THR A 80 21.90 13.26 -16.83
C THR A 80 20.60 13.10 -17.65
N ARG A 81 19.71 14.08 -17.54
CA ARG A 81 18.50 14.16 -18.36
C ARG A 81 18.87 14.24 -19.85
N ASP A 82 18.08 13.63 -20.70
CA ASP A 82 18.19 13.55 -22.16
C ASP A 82 19.43 12.74 -22.68
N GLU A 83 20.28 12.25 -21.76
CA GLU A 83 21.37 11.32 -22.06
C GLU A 83 21.10 9.94 -21.46
N ASP A 84 20.77 9.89 -20.17
CA ASP A 84 20.57 8.67 -19.38
C ASP A 84 19.10 8.33 -19.20
N TYR A 85 18.23 9.32 -19.23
CA TYR A 85 16.77 9.15 -19.14
C TYR A 85 16.06 10.34 -19.80
N ASP A 86 14.85 10.10 -20.26
CA ASP A 86 13.94 11.11 -20.80
C ASP A 86 12.78 11.41 -19.82
N VAL A 87 12.15 12.58 -20.00
CA VAL A 87 11.06 13.05 -19.15
C VAL A 87 9.95 13.67 -20.00
N ASP A 88 8.76 13.10 -19.94
CA ASP A 88 7.54 13.72 -20.47
C ASP A 88 6.78 14.41 -19.33
N GLU A 89 6.96 15.71 -19.20
CA GLU A 89 6.34 16.51 -18.13
C GLU A 89 4.81 16.58 -18.26
N LYS A 90 4.28 16.53 -19.48
CA LYS A 90 2.82 16.58 -19.73
C LYS A 90 2.12 15.30 -19.28
N LYS A 91 2.74 14.17 -19.54
CA LYS A 91 2.21 12.85 -19.15
C LYS A 91 2.67 12.42 -17.76
N LYS A 92 3.59 13.17 -17.15
CA LYS A 92 4.26 12.82 -15.87
C LYS A 92 4.92 11.43 -15.91
N VAL A 93 5.58 11.11 -17.02
CA VAL A 93 6.26 9.83 -17.26
C VAL A 93 7.76 10.06 -17.46
N VAL A 94 8.55 9.07 -17.03
CA VAL A 94 9.99 9.03 -17.24
C VAL A 94 10.37 7.72 -17.90
N GLY A 95 11.41 7.74 -18.73
CA GLY A 95 11.96 6.56 -19.37
C GLY A 95 13.48 6.51 -19.19
N ILE A 96 14.03 5.36 -18.81
CA ILE A 96 15.48 5.16 -18.78
C ILE A 96 15.98 4.83 -20.17
N LEU A 97 17.09 5.45 -20.58
CA LEU A 97 17.76 5.21 -21.85
C LEU A 97 18.93 4.24 -21.68
N ASP A 98 19.41 3.65 -22.78
CA ASP A 98 20.49 2.64 -22.76
C ASP A 98 21.74 3.10 -22.00
N PRO A 99 22.27 4.34 -22.17
CA PRO A 99 23.40 4.78 -21.36
C PRO A 99 23.11 4.82 -19.87
N GLY A 100 21.90 5.19 -19.50
CA GLY A 100 21.45 5.21 -18.12
C GLY A 100 21.32 3.82 -17.52
N ILE A 101 20.82 2.84 -18.28
CA ILE A 101 20.75 1.44 -17.87
C ILE A 101 22.15 0.94 -17.52
N THR A 102 23.13 1.15 -18.39
CA THR A 102 24.51 0.74 -18.16
C THR A 102 25.10 1.36 -16.88
N LYS A 103 24.89 2.65 -16.67
CA LYS A 103 25.36 3.34 -15.45
C LYS A 103 24.69 2.80 -14.17
N VAL A 104 23.41 2.46 -14.23
CA VAL A 104 22.67 1.87 -13.10
C VAL A 104 23.19 0.47 -12.79
N GLU A 105 23.37 -0.37 -13.81
CA GLU A 105 23.90 -1.72 -13.68
C GLU A 105 25.31 -1.70 -13.07
N ASP A 106 26.19 -0.83 -13.57
CA ASP A 106 27.54 -0.64 -13.03
C ASP A 106 27.53 -0.19 -11.57
N TYR A 107 26.65 0.77 -11.24
CA TYR A 107 26.54 1.29 -9.87
C TYR A 107 26.03 0.24 -8.88
N LEU A 108 25.11 -0.61 -9.30
CA LEU A 108 24.51 -1.66 -8.46
C LEU A 108 25.32 -2.95 -8.45
N GLY A 109 26.26 -3.11 -9.40
CA GLY A 109 27.04 -4.32 -9.56
C GLY A 109 26.21 -5.51 -10.06
N ILE A 110 25.24 -5.26 -10.93
CA ILE A 110 24.36 -6.26 -11.55
C ILE A 110 24.60 -6.33 -13.05
N ASP A 111 24.39 -7.51 -13.64
CA ASP A 111 24.62 -7.74 -15.06
C ASP A 111 23.46 -7.26 -15.96
N ASN A 112 22.21 -7.38 -15.48
CA ASN A 112 21.02 -7.03 -16.24
C ASN A 112 19.91 -6.51 -15.33
N LEU A 113 19.53 -5.24 -15.52
CA LEU A 113 18.47 -4.58 -14.76
C LEU A 113 17.07 -5.21 -15.02
N TYR A 114 16.89 -5.79 -16.20
CA TYR A 114 15.60 -6.36 -16.64
C TYR A 114 15.43 -7.85 -16.30
N GLU A 115 16.37 -8.45 -15.59
CA GLU A 115 16.15 -9.81 -15.06
C GLU A 115 14.98 -9.86 -14.07
N PRO A 116 14.25 -10.99 -14.01
CA PRO A 116 13.09 -11.13 -13.11
C PRO A 116 13.38 -10.76 -11.66
N ASN A 117 14.56 -11.10 -11.15
CA ASN A 117 14.99 -10.78 -9.78
C ASN A 117 15.26 -9.29 -9.55
N ASN A 118 15.50 -8.52 -10.62
CA ASN A 118 15.85 -7.11 -10.58
C ASN A 118 14.67 -6.20 -10.94
N THR A 119 13.53 -6.75 -11.33
CA THR A 119 12.35 -5.99 -11.81
C THR A 119 11.87 -4.93 -10.80
N ALA A 120 11.94 -5.22 -9.50
CA ALA A 120 11.59 -4.27 -8.46
C ALA A 120 12.49 -3.02 -8.47
N LEU A 121 13.75 -3.14 -8.89
CA LEU A 121 14.72 -2.04 -8.95
C LEU A 121 14.32 -0.98 -9.98
N ILE A 122 13.66 -1.40 -11.07
CA ILE A 122 13.12 -0.49 -12.10
C ILE A 122 12.08 0.45 -11.49
N GLY A 123 11.23 -0.04 -10.60
CA GLY A 123 10.26 0.76 -9.88
C GLY A 123 10.92 1.83 -9.00
N TYR A 124 11.95 1.47 -8.24
CA TYR A 124 12.72 2.42 -7.42
C TYR A 124 13.43 3.47 -8.28
N LEU A 125 14.03 3.06 -9.39
CA LEU A 125 14.71 3.95 -10.32
C LEU A 125 13.73 4.97 -10.93
N ASN A 126 12.62 4.51 -11.48
CA ASN A 126 11.60 5.37 -12.09
C ASN A 126 11.03 6.37 -11.07
N ASN A 127 10.73 5.93 -9.85
CA ASN A 127 10.25 6.80 -8.79
C ASN A 127 11.30 7.83 -8.36
N ALA A 128 12.56 7.46 -8.29
CA ALA A 128 13.63 8.38 -7.97
C ALA A 128 13.84 9.46 -9.06
N ILE A 129 13.73 9.09 -10.35
CA ILE A 129 13.78 10.05 -11.46
C ILE A 129 12.55 10.97 -11.43
N LYS A 130 11.33 10.42 -11.24
CA LYS A 130 10.10 11.21 -11.08
C LYS A 130 10.21 12.20 -9.93
N ALA A 131 10.68 11.77 -8.77
CA ALA A 131 10.88 12.61 -7.60
C ALA A 131 11.86 13.75 -7.87
N LYS A 132 12.94 13.48 -8.65
CA LYS A 132 13.93 14.48 -9.04
C LYS A 132 13.38 15.52 -10.00
N GLU A 133 12.67 15.07 -11.06
CA GLU A 133 12.35 15.90 -12.23
C GLU A 133 10.93 16.46 -12.24
N LEU A 134 9.94 15.71 -11.71
CA LEU A 134 8.53 16.00 -11.86
C LEU A 134 7.85 16.51 -10.59
N PHE A 135 8.52 16.38 -9.44
CA PHE A 135 7.96 16.80 -8.16
C PHE A 135 8.92 17.77 -7.46
N LEU A 136 8.53 19.03 -7.45
CA LEU A 136 9.36 20.13 -6.96
C LEU A 136 8.94 20.55 -5.56
N ARG A 137 9.94 20.71 -4.69
CA ARG A 137 9.74 21.27 -3.35
C ARG A 137 9.18 22.68 -3.44
N ASP A 138 8.29 23.02 -2.51
CA ASP A 138 7.60 24.30 -2.39
C ASP A 138 6.63 24.61 -3.54
N LYS A 139 6.38 23.63 -4.41
CA LYS A 139 5.38 23.67 -5.47
C LYS A 139 4.42 22.49 -5.35
N ASP A 140 4.93 21.26 -5.51
CA ASP A 140 4.13 20.02 -5.48
C ASP A 140 4.02 19.45 -4.07
N TYR A 141 4.98 19.76 -3.20
CA TYR A 141 5.02 19.37 -1.80
C TYR A 141 5.86 20.35 -0.98
N VAL A 142 5.67 20.32 0.33
CA VAL A 142 6.50 21.04 1.31
C VAL A 142 7.13 20.05 2.28
N VAL A 143 8.25 20.43 2.87
CA VAL A 143 8.90 19.66 3.95
C VAL A 143 8.78 20.45 5.24
N THR A 144 8.06 19.89 6.20
CA THR A 144 7.88 20.52 7.52
C THR A 144 7.92 19.47 8.61
N GLN A 145 8.55 19.80 9.73
CA GLN A 145 8.70 18.88 10.89
C GLN A 145 9.28 17.49 10.55
N GLY A 146 10.11 17.41 9.49
CA GLY A 146 10.69 16.14 9.02
C GLY A 146 9.77 15.27 8.19
N GLU A 147 8.64 15.81 7.71
CA GLU A 147 7.67 15.12 6.87
C GLU A 147 7.47 15.82 5.53
N VAL A 148 7.21 15.04 4.49
CA VAL A 148 6.80 15.50 3.17
C VAL A 148 5.27 15.59 3.14
N LEU A 149 4.74 16.78 2.90
CA LEU A 149 3.31 17.04 2.80
C LEU A 149 2.95 17.50 1.39
N ILE A 150 1.94 16.87 0.79
CA ILE A 150 1.47 17.20 -0.57
C ILE A 150 0.80 18.56 -0.58
N VAL A 151 1.07 19.34 -1.62
CA VAL A 151 0.37 20.58 -1.94
C VAL A 151 -0.61 20.31 -3.09
N ASP A 152 -1.86 20.67 -2.90
CA ASP A 152 -2.88 20.55 -3.94
C ASP A 152 -2.59 21.52 -5.09
N GLU A 153 -2.49 20.99 -6.31
CA GLU A 153 -2.12 21.76 -7.50
C GLU A 153 -3.11 22.91 -7.83
N HIS A 154 -4.39 22.72 -7.49
CA HIS A 154 -5.44 23.69 -7.82
C HIS A 154 -5.67 24.73 -6.73
N THR A 155 -5.56 24.34 -5.48
CA THR A 155 -5.89 25.23 -4.34
C THR A 155 -4.66 25.75 -3.61
N GLY A 156 -3.48 25.16 -3.84
CA GLY A 156 -2.25 25.48 -3.09
C GLY A 156 -2.31 25.09 -1.61
N ARG A 157 -3.31 24.30 -1.20
CA ARG A 157 -3.46 23.87 0.19
C ARG A 157 -2.67 22.60 0.47
N ILE A 158 -2.12 22.52 1.66
CA ILE A 158 -1.51 21.29 2.16
C ILE A 158 -2.60 20.25 2.40
N LEU A 159 -2.36 19.03 1.96
CA LEU A 159 -3.25 17.88 2.11
C LEU A 159 -2.71 16.92 3.20
N PRO A 160 -3.05 17.13 4.48
CA PRO A 160 -2.55 16.29 5.57
C PRO A 160 -3.01 14.85 5.42
N GLY A 161 -2.13 13.91 5.73
CA GLY A 161 -2.43 12.48 5.69
C GLY A 161 -2.50 11.86 4.29
N ARG A 162 -2.42 12.65 3.22
CA ARG A 162 -2.31 12.14 1.85
C ARG A 162 -0.87 11.84 1.48
N ARG A 163 -0.69 10.76 0.71
CA ARG A 163 0.61 10.33 0.20
C ARG A 163 0.48 9.98 -1.28
N TYR A 164 1.54 10.24 -2.05
CA TYR A 164 1.63 9.72 -3.42
C TYR A 164 1.73 8.19 -3.39
N ASN A 165 1.12 7.55 -4.38
CA ASN A 165 1.04 6.09 -4.47
C ASN A 165 2.31 5.47 -5.09
N GLU A 166 2.38 4.15 -5.05
CA GLU A 166 3.35 3.31 -5.77
C GLU A 166 4.82 3.61 -5.45
N GLY A 167 5.11 4.03 -4.23
CA GLY A 167 6.48 4.29 -3.78
C GLY A 167 7.01 5.69 -4.14
N LEU A 168 6.25 6.52 -4.83
CA LEU A 168 6.68 7.87 -5.19
C LEU A 168 6.88 8.76 -3.96
N HIS A 169 5.99 8.67 -2.97
CA HIS A 169 6.12 9.47 -1.75
C HIS A 169 7.41 9.13 -0.99
N GLN A 170 7.73 7.85 -0.89
CA GLN A 170 8.97 7.35 -0.30
C GLN A 170 10.20 7.82 -1.08
N ALA A 171 10.14 7.86 -2.41
CA ALA A 171 11.21 8.39 -3.24
C ALA A 171 11.45 9.89 -3.00
N ILE A 172 10.39 10.67 -2.77
CA ILE A 172 10.48 12.09 -2.41
C ILE A 172 11.06 12.25 -0.99
N GLU A 173 10.61 11.44 -0.03
CA GLU A 173 11.17 11.43 1.33
C GLU A 173 12.69 11.13 1.30
N ALA A 174 13.10 10.17 0.49
CA ALA A 174 14.52 9.84 0.31
C ALA A 174 15.30 10.96 -0.37
N LYS A 175 14.72 11.63 -1.38
CA LYS A 175 15.28 12.81 -2.05
C LYS A 175 15.54 13.94 -1.05
N GLU A 176 14.58 14.20 -0.16
CA GLU A 176 14.65 15.27 0.83
C GLU A 176 15.45 14.91 2.09
N GLY A 177 15.88 13.65 2.21
CA GLY A 177 16.67 13.16 3.34
C GLY A 177 15.89 13.05 4.65
N VAL A 178 14.57 13.04 4.59
CA VAL A 178 13.69 12.81 5.75
C VAL A 178 13.51 11.32 5.99
N THR A 179 12.82 10.94 7.07
CA THR A 179 12.50 9.54 7.35
C THR A 179 11.60 8.98 6.26
N VAL A 180 12.04 7.90 5.61
CA VAL A 180 11.22 7.17 4.63
C VAL A 180 10.24 6.30 5.39
N ALA A 181 8.94 6.63 5.32
CA ALA A 181 7.91 5.81 5.92
C ALA A 181 7.70 4.53 5.11
N ALA A 182 7.79 3.39 5.77
CA ALA A 182 7.54 2.10 5.12
C ALA A 182 6.10 2.05 4.58
N GLU A 183 5.93 1.53 3.36
CA GLU A 183 4.59 1.17 2.89
C GLU A 183 4.01 0.07 3.75
N SER A 184 2.74 0.20 4.10
CA SER A 184 2.02 -0.92 4.67
C SER A 184 1.52 -1.80 3.54
N LYS A 185 1.88 -3.09 3.57
CA LYS A 185 1.36 -4.09 2.65
C LYS A 185 0.05 -4.64 3.21
N THR A 186 -1.00 -4.68 2.39
CA THR A 186 -2.21 -5.40 2.75
C THR A 186 -1.89 -6.89 2.79
N LEU A 187 -2.00 -7.48 3.98
CA LEU A 187 -1.72 -8.91 4.21
C LEU A 187 -2.97 -9.75 4.00
N ALA A 188 -4.12 -9.25 4.44
CA ALA A 188 -5.40 -9.93 4.29
C ALA A 188 -6.53 -8.90 4.22
N THR A 189 -7.57 -9.21 3.45
CA THR A 189 -8.77 -8.37 3.34
C THR A 189 -10.01 -9.22 3.09
N VAL A 190 -11.14 -8.81 3.64
CA VAL A 190 -12.45 -9.38 3.38
C VAL A 190 -13.52 -8.29 3.54
N THR A 191 -14.53 -8.28 2.69
CA THR A 191 -15.72 -7.44 2.87
C THR A 191 -16.74 -8.15 3.77
N PHE A 192 -17.62 -7.40 4.44
CA PHE A 192 -18.68 -8.02 5.26
C PHE A 192 -19.55 -8.96 4.45
N GLN A 193 -19.98 -8.57 3.25
CA GLN A 193 -20.78 -9.46 2.39
C GLN A 193 -20.07 -10.77 2.09
N ASN A 194 -18.78 -10.74 1.81
CA ASN A 194 -18.03 -11.96 1.50
C ASN A 194 -17.80 -12.82 2.74
N TYR A 195 -17.58 -12.20 3.90
CA TYR A 195 -17.45 -12.92 5.15
C TYR A 195 -18.75 -13.66 5.51
N PHE A 196 -19.89 -12.98 5.55
CA PHE A 196 -21.16 -13.58 5.92
C PHE A 196 -21.70 -14.58 4.90
N ARG A 197 -21.30 -14.49 3.62
CA ARG A 197 -21.63 -15.49 2.59
C ARG A 197 -21.00 -16.86 2.82
N MET A 198 -20.03 -16.97 3.70
CA MET A 198 -19.41 -18.26 4.05
C MET A 198 -20.28 -19.09 5.00
N TYR A 199 -21.24 -18.49 5.68
CA TYR A 199 -22.15 -19.23 6.55
C TYR A 199 -23.17 -20.02 5.75
N ASP A 200 -23.36 -21.29 6.12
CA ASP A 200 -24.37 -22.18 5.50
C ASP A 200 -25.78 -21.66 5.70
N LYS A 201 -26.05 -21.08 6.87
CA LYS A 201 -27.30 -20.44 7.23
C LYS A 201 -27.09 -19.03 7.76
N LEU A 202 -27.85 -18.09 7.24
CA LEU A 202 -27.79 -16.70 7.65
C LEU A 202 -29.19 -16.18 7.95
N ALA A 203 -29.37 -15.56 9.10
CA ALA A 203 -30.56 -14.82 9.48
C ALA A 203 -30.18 -13.39 9.87
N GLY A 204 -31.07 -12.46 9.67
CA GLY A 204 -30.88 -11.05 10.00
C GLY A 204 -32.00 -10.50 10.83
N MET A 205 -31.69 -9.50 11.64
CA MET A 205 -32.64 -8.68 12.39
C MET A 205 -32.39 -7.21 12.06
N THR A 206 -33.45 -6.43 12.04
CA THR A 206 -33.35 -4.97 11.88
C THR A 206 -34.58 -4.31 12.49
N GLY A 207 -34.38 -3.14 13.08
CA GLY A 207 -35.44 -2.31 13.58
C GLY A 207 -36.06 -1.36 12.54
N THR A 208 -35.48 -1.29 11.35
CA THR A 208 -35.83 -0.33 10.28
C THR A 208 -36.47 -0.97 9.05
N ALA A 209 -36.66 -2.28 9.02
CA ALA A 209 -37.39 -2.96 7.96
C ALA A 209 -38.89 -2.62 8.06
N SER A 210 -39.37 -1.76 7.20
CA SER A 210 -40.76 -1.42 6.99
C SER A 210 -41.24 -1.83 5.60
#